data_b62bdfe962b58b98d003535607157060
#
_entry.id   b62bdfe962b58b98d003535607157060
#
_cell.length_a   1.000
_cell.length_b   1.000
_cell.length_c   1.000
_cell.angle_alpha   90.00
_cell.angle_beta   90.00
_cell.angle_gamma   90.00
#
_symmetry.space_group_name_H-M   'P 1'
#
loop_
_entity.id
_entity.type
_entity.pdbx_description
1 polymer ?
#
loop_
_entity_poly.entity_id
_entity_poly.type
_entity_poly.pdbx_seq_one_letter_code
_entity_poly.pdbx_strand_id
1 'polypeptide(L)'
;MTVQGWPWRSIDPAQIPGSKRWWTQAAAVAAAHEILVTYVPSAQATLDADYAASLAKLPDGTAKTRGIAFGIRAADSLIRLRAHDGRNAPIFFTRPAAPGVWRPTPPAFLPMSAPWLAFVTPLLVHSATQFAPPGPPALTSARYTRDFNEIKALGSLTSTERTAEQTSTATFFSGSALVQYNAALRDQVTVRHLDIVDAARMFAAIDMSVADAEITVWRAKYVYGFWRPITAITLADTDGNPDTAPDPGWVPLFNTPNYPEYPSGYNAFNSTVVHGLQNLFQTRHLHLTLISTTAPGAVRHYDSGRALLQDVVNARVWNGFHFRSADIASRDLASQLAAWTLDHYFQPR
;
A
#
# COMPACT_ATOMS: atom_id res chain seq x y z
N MET A 1 -11.60 6.34 -20.54
CA MET A 1 -11.89 4.98 -21.05
C MET A 1 -12.59 4.25 -19.93
N THR A 2 -13.86 3.96 -20.09
CA THR A 2 -14.66 3.19 -19.12
C THR A 2 -14.14 1.77 -19.12
N VAL A 3 -13.89 1.20 -17.93
CA VAL A 3 -13.41 -0.18 -17.68
C VAL A 3 -14.47 -1.23 -18.09
N GLN A 4 -15.25 -0.95 -19.15
CA GLN A 4 -16.28 -1.85 -19.68
C GLN A 4 -15.74 -3.11 -20.36
N GLY A 5 -14.42 -3.28 -20.44
CA GLY A 5 -13.77 -4.37 -21.17
C GLY A 5 -13.06 -5.43 -20.35
N TRP A 6 -13.23 -5.47 -19.02
CA TRP A 6 -12.58 -6.52 -18.23
C TRP A 6 -13.22 -7.89 -18.51
N PRO A 7 -12.45 -8.89 -18.92
CA PRO A 7 -12.97 -10.21 -19.33
C PRO A 7 -13.65 -11.02 -18.22
N TRP A 8 -13.59 -10.54 -16.98
CA TRP A 8 -14.20 -11.19 -15.80
C TRP A 8 -15.73 -11.10 -15.76
N ARG A 9 -16.36 -10.25 -16.56
CA ARG A 9 -17.82 -10.07 -16.56
C ARG A 9 -18.63 -11.24 -17.10
N SER A 10 -17.98 -12.24 -17.69
CA SER A 10 -18.69 -13.26 -18.48
C SER A 10 -18.52 -14.71 -18.01
N ILE A 11 -17.95 -14.95 -16.83
CA ILE A 11 -17.90 -16.35 -16.33
C ILE A 11 -19.16 -16.58 -15.52
N ASP A 12 -20.16 -17.22 -16.18
CA ASP A 12 -21.31 -17.76 -15.51
C ASP A 12 -20.87 -18.91 -14.59
N PRO A 13 -21.01 -18.79 -13.25
CA PRO A 13 -20.69 -19.87 -12.34
C PRO A 13 -21.45 -21.18 -12.63
N ALA A 14 -22.62 -21.11 -13.29
CA ALA A 14 -23.39 -22.27 -13.68
C ALA A 14 -22.74 -23.08 -14.82
N GLN A 15 -21.82 -22.49 -15.57
CA GLN A 15 -21.07 -23.16 -16.64
C GLN A 15 -19.79 -23.88 -16.15
N ILE A 16 -19.49 -23.85 -14.86
CA ILE A 16 -18.35 -24.53 -14.26
C ILE A 16 -18.81 -25.96 -13.85
N PRO A 17 -18.37 -27.03 -14.51
CA PRO A 17 -18.78 -28.43 -14.19
C PRO A 17 -18.39 -28.86 -12.77
N GLY A 18 -18.96 -29.96 -12.28
CA GLY A 18 -18.81 -30.49 -10.92
C GLY A 18 -17.39 -30.75 -10.37
N SER A 19 -16.33 -30.50 -11.18
CA SER A 19 -14.91 -30.47 -10.79
C SER A 19 -14.42 -29.04 -10.45
N LYS A 20 -15.30 -28.17 -9.98
CA LYS A 20 -15.05 -26.74 -9.71
C LYS A 20 -13.73 -26.45 -8.95
N ARG A 21 -13.44 -27.25 -7.95
CA ARG A 21 -12.28 -27.04 -7.07
C ARG A 21 -10.94 -27.12 -7.79
N TRP A 22 -10.72 -28.17 -8.58
CA TRP A 22 -9.42 -28.39 -9.24
C TRP A 22 -9.18 -27.44 -10.41
N TRP A 23 -10.26 -27.10 -11.13
CA TRP A 23 -10.21 -26.14 -12.21
C TRP A 23 -9.79 -24.74 -11.71
N THR A 24 -10.43 -24.26 -10.64
CA THR A 24 -10.15 -22.91 -10.08
C THR A 24 -8.76 -22.82 -9.46
N GLN A 25 -8.30 -23.88 -8.77
CA GLN A 25 -6.94 -23.93 -8.24
C GLN A 25 -5.89 -23.91 -9.35
N ALA A 26 -6.06 -24.71 -10.40
CA ALA A 26 -5.15 -24.72 -11.54
C ALA A 26 -5.11 -23.35 -12.26
N ALA A 27 -6.27 -22.69 -12.37
CA ALA A 27 -6.35 -21.36 -12.96
C ALA A 27 -5.60 -20.30 -12.13
N ALA A 28 -5.77 -20.32 -10.81
CA ALA A 28 -5.08 -19.37 -9.93
C ALA A 28 -3.56 -19.58 -9.97
N VAL A 29 -3.10 -20.84 -9.91
CA VAL A 29 -1.68 -21.19 -9.98
C VAL A 29 -1.06 -20.76 -11.30
N ALA A 30 -1.73 -21.03 -12.44
CA ALA A 30 -1.21 -20.66 -13.74
C ALA A 30 -1.19 -19.13 -13.96
N ALA A 31 -2.25 -18.43 -13.54
CA ALA A 31 -2.29 -16.97 -13.64
C ALA A 31 -1.20 -16.30 -12.80
N ALA A 32 -0.98 -16.78 -11.56
CA ALA A 32 0.07 -16.27 -10.70
C ALA A 32 1.46 -16.47 -11.32
N HIS A 33 1.73 -17.65 -11.84
CA HIS A 33 3.00 -17.97 -12.51
C HIS A 33 3.27 -17.03 -13.69
N GLU A 34 2.34 -16.87 -14.64
CA GLU A 34 2.49 -16.01 -15.80
C GLU A 34 2.78 -14.55 -15.44
N ILE A 35 2.05 -14.00 -14.45
CA ILE A 35 2.28 -12.64 -13.97
C ILE A 35 3.67 -12.53 -13.34
N LEU A 36 4.03 -13.46 -12.45
CA LEU A 36 5.29 -13.39 -11.70
C LEU A 36 6.51 -13.55 -12.59
N VAL A 37 6.53 -14.50 -13.53
CA VAL A 37 7.66 -14.65 -14.47
C VAL A 37 7.80 -13.44 -15.41
N THR A 38 6.70 -12.81 -15.78
CA THR A 38 6.71 -11.59 -16.61
C THR A 38 7.32 -10.41 -15.86
N TYR A 39 6.99 -10.22 -14.59
CA TYR A 39 7.39 -9.01 -13.85
C TYR A 39 8.58 -9.20 -12.92
N VAL A 40 8.96 -10.45 -12.61
CA VAL A 40 10.10 -10.82 -11.76
C VAL A 40 10.93 -11.91 -12.44
N PRO A 41 11.47 -11.68 -13.67
CA PRO A 41 12.17 -12.71 -14.43
C PRO A 41 13.42 -13.24 -13.72
N SER A 42 14.01 -12.47 -12.81
CA SER A 42 15.14 -12.91 -12.00
C SER A 42 14.80 -14.08 -11.04
N ALA A 43 13.53 -14.31 -10.74
CA ALA A 43 13.06 -15.39 -9.88
C ALA A 43 12.51 -16.60 -10.69
N GLN A 44 12.62 -16.60 -12.02
CA GLN A 44 11.96 -17.57 -12.89
C GLN A 44 12.17 -19.03 -12.45
N ALA A 45 13.40 -19.45 -12.18
CA ALA A 45 13.68 -20.85 -11.81
C ALA A 45 12.93 -21.29 -10.53
N THR A 46 12.83 -20.41 -9.53
CA THR A 46 12.07 -20.67 -8.31
C THR A 46 10.56 -20.70 -8.59
N LEU A 47 10.07 -19.76 -9.39
CA LEU A 47 8.66 -19.68 -9.78
C LEU A 47 8.21 -20.90 -10.60
N ASP A 48 9.05 -21.39 -11.51
CA ASP A 48 8.80 -22.60 -12.30
C ASP A 48 8.71 -23.85 -11.38
N ALA A 49 9.62 -23.96 -10.41
CA ALA A 49 9.60 -25.04 -9.43
C ALA A 49 8.34 -25.01 -8.55
N ASP A 50 7.96 -23.82 -8.04
CA ASP A 50 6.75 -23.63 -7.24
C ASP A 50 5.47 -23.91 -8.04
N TYR A 51 5.45 -23.52 -9.31
CA TYR A 51 4.38 -23.80 -10.25
C TYR A 51 4.20 -25.30 -10.44
N ALA A 52 5.27 -26.02 -10.77
CA ALA A 52 5.27 -27.47 -10.96
C ALA A 52 4.81 -28.20 -9.68
N ALA A 53 5.36 -27.82 -8.51
CA ALA A 53 4.99 -28.38 -7.21
C ALA A 53 3.52 -28.13 -6.85
N SER A 54 2.99 -26.97 -7.19
CA SER A 54 1.59 -26.61 -6.95
C SER A 54 0.64 -27.40 -7.84
N LEU A 55 0.95 -27.55 -9.13
CA LEU A 55 0.14 -28.33 -10.05
C LEU A 55 0.21 -29.85 -9.79
N ALA A 56 1.32 -30.36 -9.24
CA ALA A 56 1.47 -31.75 -8.87
C ALA A 56 0.51 -32.20 -7.76
N LYS A 57 0.02 -31.26 -6.95
CA LYS A 57 -0.99 -31.50 -5.90
C LYS A 57 -2.42 -31.66 -6.46
N LEU A 58 -2.62 -31.35 -7.74
CA LEU A 58 -3.94 -31.40 -8.37
C LEU A 58 -4.04 -32.66 -9.24
N PRO A 59 -5.18 -33.38 -9.18
CA PRO A 59 -5.42 -34.54 -10.03
C PRO A 59 -5.32 -34.18 -11.51
N ASP A 60 -4.69 -35.06 -12.31
CA ASP A 60 -4.63 -34.90 -13.75
C ASP A 60 -6.03 -35.06 -14.38
N GLY A 61 -6.23 -34.42 -15.51
CA GLY A 61 -7.46 -34.50 -16.28
C GLY A 61 -7.92 -33.17 -16.87
N THR A 62 -9.04 -33.21 -17.56
CA THR A 62 -9.59 -32.08 -18.33
C THR A 62 -9.83 -30.82 -17.46
N ALA A 63 -10.21 -30.97 -16.21
CA ALA A 63 -10.42 -29.84 -15.30
C ALA A 63 -9.13 -29.05 -15.05
N LYS A 64 -8.03 -29.76 -14.74
CA LYS A 64 -6.70 -29.15 -14.55
C LYS A 64 -6.22 -28.45 -15.84
N THR A 65 -6.28 -29.14 -16.99
CA THR A 65 -5.86 -28.58 -18.27
C THR A 65 -6.63 -27.32 -18.66
N ARG A 66 -7.97 -27.35 -18.51
CA ARG A 66 -8.81 -26.16 -18.77
C ARG A 66 -8.54 -25.03 -17.78
N GLY A 67 -8.29 -25.33 -16.50
CA GLY A 67 -7.92 -24.36 -15.49
C GLY A 67 -6.62 -23.64 -15.86
N ILE A 68 -5.57 -24.39 -16.18
CA ILE A 68 -4.28 -23.84 -16.62
C ILE A 68 -4.48 -22.90 -17.82
N ALA A 69 -5.14 -23.40 -18.89
CA ALA A 69 -5.37 -22.59 -20.08
C ALA A 69 -6.18 -21.30 -19.80
N PHE A 70 -7.13 -21.34 -18.86
CA PHE A 70 -7.87 -20.16 -18.45
C PHE A 70 -6.98 -19.18 -17.67
N GLY A 71 -6.19 -19.66 -16.71
CA GLY A 71 -5.28 -18.84 -15.91
C GLY A 71 -4.28 -18.08 -16.77
N ILE A 72 -3.65 -18.78 -17.72
CA ILE A 72 -2.73 -18.16 -18.70
C ILE A 72 -3.44 -17.05 -19.48
N ARG A 73 -4.60 -17.30 -20.08
CA ARG A 73 -5.34 -16.28 -20.83
C ARG A 73 -5.73 -15.07 -19.97
N ALA A 74 -6.09 -15.30 -18.72
CA ALA A 74 -6.42 -14.21 -17.79
C ALA A 74 -5.21 -13.34 -17.49
N ALA A 75 -4.07 -13.96 -17.19
CA ALA A 75 -2.78 -13.28 -16.96
C ALA A 75 -2.34 -12.50 -18.20
N ASP A 76 -2.33 -13.13 -19.39
CA ASP A 76 -1.98 -12.48 -20.66
C ASP A 76 -2.85 -11.25 -20.93
N SER A 77 -4.14 -11.32 -20.61
CA SER A 77 -5.05 -10.19 -20.80
C SER A 77 -4.68 -9.01 -19.90
N LEU A 78 -4.31 -9.28 -18.63
CA LEU A 78 -3.83 -8.26 -17.71
C LEU A 78 -2.47 -7.72 -18.10
N ILE A 79 -1.52 -8.57 -18.51
CA ILE A 79 -0.20 -8.17 -18.99
C ILE A 79 -0.33 -7.22 -20.19
N ARG A 80 -1.15 -7.58 -21.18
CA ARG A 80 -1.40 -6.72 -22.35
C ARG A 80 -2.05 -5.38 -21.95
N LEU A 81 -3.02 -5.41 -21.05
CA LEU A 81 -3.67 -4.19 -20.55
C LEU A 81 -2.68 -3.25 -19.87
N ARG A 82 -1.67 -3.81 -19.20
CA ARG A 82 -0.67 -3.06 -18.42
C ARG A 82 0.65 -2.81 -19.16
N ALA A 83 0.76 -3.22 -20.43
CA ALA A 83 2.01 -3.12 -21.21
C ALA A 83 2.51 -1.68 -21.35
N HIS A 84 1.60 -0.70 -21.39
CA HIS A 84 1.92 0.73 -21.55
C HIS A 84 1.27 1.58 -20.46
N ASP A 85 1.27 1.10 -19.24
CA ASP A 85 0.62 1.76 -18.09
C ASP A 85 1.42 2.92 -17.49
N GLY A 86 2.63 3.18 -17.96
CA GLY A 86 3.53 4.23 -17.45
C GLY A 86 4.55 3.75 -16.43
N ARG A 87 4.53 2.47 -16.07
CA ARG A 87 5.52 1.90 -15.14
C ARG A 87 6.94 1.99 -15.71
N ASN A 88 7.89 2.32 -14.84
CA ASN A 88 9.31 2.49 -15.14
C ASN A 88 9.60 3.59 -16.19
N ALA A 89 8.66 4.50 -16.45
CA ALA A 89 8.95 5.67 -17.28
C ALA A 89 10.10 6.50 -16.69
N PRO A 90 10.97 7.12 -17.51
CA PRO A 90 12.14 7.89 -17.06
C PRO A 90 11.71 9.27 -16.53
N ILE A 91 11.00 9.28 -15.40
CA ILE A 91 10.50 10.48 -14.74
C ILE A 91 11.37 10.79 -13.53
N PHE A 92 11.67 12.05 -13.32
CA PHE A 92 12.49 12.56 -12.22
C PHE A 92 11.76 13.67 -11.48
N PHE A 93 12.00 13.78 -10.18
CA PHE A 93 11.56 14.92 -9.40
C PHE A 93 12.63 16.00 -9.47
N THR A 94 12.30 17.15 -10.11
CA THR A 94 13.28 18.18 -10.49
C THR A 94 12.98 19.55 -9.87
N ARG A 95 12.09 19.64 -8.87
CA ARG A 95 11.80 20.94 -8.23
C ARG A 95 13.03 21.50 -7.52
N PRO A 96 13.32 22.80 -7.69
CA PRO A 96 14.36 23.48 -6.93
C PRO A 96 14.09 23.39 -5.43
N ALA A 97 15.15 23.30 -4.65
CA ALA A 97 15.07 23.32 -3.18
C ALA A 97 14.56 24.71 -2.70
N ALA A 98 13.51 24.68 -1.89
CA ALA A 98 12.91 25.87 -1.27
C ALA A 98 12.27 25.46 0.07
N PRO A 99 11.88 26.38 0.95
CA PRO A 99 11.07 26.08 2.11
C PRO A 99 9.80 25.31 1.71
N GLY A 100 9.46 24.25 2.43
CA GLY A 100 8.33 23.37 2.10
C GLY A 100 8.57 22.36 0.96
N VAL A 101 9.65 22.50 0.19
CA VAL A 101 9.94 21.61 -0.95
C VAL A 101 10.86 20.46 -0.55
N TRP A 102 10.46 19.24 -0.90
CA TRP A 102 11.24 18.04 -0.68
C TRP A 102 12.59 18.07 -1.42
N ARG A 103 13.58 17.55 -0.75
CA ARG A 103 14.93 17.28 -1.27
C ARG A 103 15.45 15.97 -0.73
N PRO A 104 16.44 15.32 -1.37
CA PRO A 104 17.12 14.16 -0.82
C PRO A 104 17.54 14.37 0.62
N THR A 105 17.33 13.36 1.47
CA THR A 105 17.57 13.41 2.91
C THR A 105 18.76 12.56 3.34
N PRO A 106 19.45 12.96 4.44
CA PRO A 106 20.51 12.13 5.00
C PRO A 106 20.03 10.72 5.38
N PRO A 107 20.94 9.74 5.52
CA PRO A 107 22.39 9.84 5.26
C PRO A 107 22.77 9.64 3.79
N ALA A 108 21.90 9.01 2.98
CA ALA A 108 22.26 8.55 1.64
C ALA A 108 21.95 9.55 0.52
N PHE A 109 21.15 10.60 0.77
CA PHE A 109 20.78 11.62 -0.19
C PHE A 109 20.28 11.07 -1.54
N LEU A 110 19.51 9.98 -1.49
CA LEU A 110 19.00 9.31 -2.67
C LEU A 110 17.94 10.17 -3.40
N PRO A 111 17.87 10.08 -4.74
CA PRO A 111 16.80 10.70 -5.51
C PRO A 111 15.43 10.10 -5.15
N MET A 112 14.36 10.73 -5.59
CA MET A 112 13.00 10.22 -5.35
C MET A 112 12.84 8.79 -5.88
N SER A 113 12.39 7.91 -5.00
CA SER A 113 12.07 6.52 -5.36
C SER A 113 10.79 6.47 -6.18
N ALA A 114 10.83 5.73 -7.28
CA ALA A 114 9.71 5.44 -8.16
C ALA A 114 8.84 6.66 -8.55
N PRO A 115 9.41 7.80 -9.01
CA PRO A 115 8.60 8.97 -9.36
C PRO A 115 7.61 8.69 -10.51
N TRP A 116 7.89 7.69 -11.34
CA TRP A 116 7.01 7.21 -12.39
C TRP A 116 5.67 6.68 -11.87
N LEU A 117 5.60 6.19 -10.63
CA LEU A 117 4.35 5.69 -10.04
C LEU A 117 3.25 6.76 -10.01
N ALA A 118 3.63 8.04 -9.92
CA ALA A 118 2.71 9.18 -10.02
C ALA A 118 1.98 9.30 -11.38
N PHE A 119 2.43 8.57 -12.39
CA PHE A 119 1.94 8.65 -13.78
C PHE A 119 1.46 7.30 -14.32
N VAL A 120 1.45 6.29 -13.47
CA VAL A 120 0.88 4.98 -13.82
C VAL A 120 -0.64 5.10 -13.96
N THR A 121 -1.18 4.49 -15.01
CA THR A 121 -2.62 4.36 -15.19
C THR A 121 -3.21 3.48 -14.07
N PRO A 122 -4.18 3.96 -13.29
CA PRO A 122 -4.82 3.16 -12.25
C PRO A 122 -5.49 1.89 -12.78
N LEU A 123 -5.77 0.95 -11.89
CA LEU A 123 -6.42 -0.32 -12.21
C LEU A 123 -7.95 -0.21 -12.19
N LEU A 124 -8.50 0.44 -11.20
CA LEU A 124 -9.94 0.48 -10.90
C LEU A 124 -10.50 1.90 -10.96
N VAL A 125 -9.84 2.88 -10.33
CA VAL A 125 -10.30 4.27 -10.33
C VAL A 125 -10.07 4.94 -11.68
N HIS A 126 -10.85 5.96 -12.00
CA HIS A 126 -10.81 6.62 -13.31
C HIS A 126 -9.51 7.40 -13.55
N SER A 127 -8.91 7.93 -12.49
CA SER A 127 -7.65 8.68 -12.56
C SER A 127 -6.92 8.69 -11.22
N ALA A 128 -5.63 8.94 -11.23
CA ALA A 128 -4.81 9.14 -10.04
C ALA A 128 -5.19 10.37 -9.19
N THR A 129 -6.14 11.18 -9.65
CA THR A 129 -6.61 12.38 -8.94
C THR A 129 -8.06 12.29 -8.46
N GLN A 130 -8.75 11.17 -8.72
CA GLN A 130 -10.16 11.01 -8.36
C GLN A 130 -10.41 11.18 -6.84
N PHE A 131 -9.49 10.69 -6.02
CA PHE A 131 -9.52 10.81 -4.56
C PHE A 131 -8.31 11.60 -4.03
N ALA A 132 -7.82 12.56 -4.83
CA ALA A 132 -6.67 13.36 -4.41
C ALA A 132 -6.97 14.10 -3.10
N PRO A 133 -6.08 14.00 -2.09
CA PRO A 133 -6.27 14.73 -0.85
C PRO A 133 -6.07 16.24 -1.08
N PRO A 134 -6.59 17.10 -0.19
CA PRO A 134 -6.20 18.50 -0.17
C PRO A 134 -4.68 18.63 0.04
N GLY A 135 -4.10 19.77 -0.30
CA GLY A 135 -2.67 20.03 -0.10
C GLY A 135 -2.23 19.93 1.37
N PRO A 136 -0.91 19.85 1.62
CA PRO A 136 -0.37 19.92 2.97
C PRO A 136 -0.73 21.25 3.64
N PRO A 137 -0.75 21.30 4.99
CA PRO A 137 -0.97 22.55 5.70
C PRO A 137 0.07 23.62 5.31
N ALA A 138 -0.34 24.88 5.21
CA ALA A 138 0.58 26.01 5.01
C ALA A 138 1.60 26.06 6.15
N LEU A 139 2.86 26.38 5.85
CA LEU A 139 3.97 26.37 6.82
C LEU A 139 3.73 27.28 8.04
N THR A 140 2.98 28.37 7.85
CA THR A 140 2.63 29.32 8.92
C THR A 140 1.30 29.01 9.62
N SER A 141 0.67 27.85 9.30
CA SER A 141 -0.62 27.50 9.91
C SER A 141 -0.46 26.85 11.28
N ALA A 142 -1.41 27.09 12.17
CA ALA A 142 -1.45 26.43 13.47
C ALA A 142 -1.50 24.89 13.38
N ARG A 143 -2.01 24.33 12.26
CA ARG A 143 -2.00 22.87 12.03
C ARG A 143 -0.57 22.38 11.77
N TYR A 144 0.16 23.06 10.90
CA TYR A 144 1.56 22.73 10.66
C TYR A 144 2.40 22.87 11.93
N THR A 145 2.24 23.96 12.67
CA THR A 145 2.95 24.18 13.95
C THR A 145 2.74 23.03 14.94
N ARG A 146 1.49 22.57 15.12
CA ARG A 146 1.20 21.42 16.01
C ARG A 146 1.88 20.14 15.52
N ASP A 147 1.75 19.81 14.24
CA ASP A 147 2.34 18.62 13.64
C ASP A 147 3.87 18.64 13.72
N PHE A 148 4.47 19.82 13.47
CA PHE A 148 5.91 20.06 13.56
C PHE A 148 6.43 19.84 14.99
N ASN A 149 5.80 20.47 15.99
CA ASN A 149 6.24 20.34 17.37
C ASN A 149 6.02 18.93 17.92
N GLU A 150 4.93 18.27 17.53
CA GLU A 150 4.68 16.88 17.89
C GLU A 150 5.78 15.94 17.36
N ILE A 151 6.08 16.00 16.06
CA ILE A 151 7.08 15.10 15.48
C ILE A 151 8.50 15.45 15.92
N LYS A 152 8.79 16.73 16.17
CA LYS A 152 10.07 17.17 16.71
C LYS A 152 10.33 16.54 18.08
N ALA A 153 9.33 16.56 18.95
CA ALA A 153 9.41 15.98 20.29
C ALA A 153 9.45 14.44 20.28
N LEU A 154 8.50 13.81 19.57
CA LEU A 154 8.29 12.36 19.65
C LEU A 154 9.01 11.55 18.58
N GLY A 155 9.37 12.15 17.44
CA GLY A 155 9.98 11.47 16.30
C GLY A 155 11.51 11.38 16.34
N SER A 156 12.16 12.10 17.25
CA SER A 156 13.63 12.14 17.37
C SER A 156 14.22 10.79 17.81
N LEU A 157 15.38 10.44 17.28
CA LEU A 157 16.18 9.30 17.74
C LEU A 157 16.48 9.40 19.25
N THR A 158 16.74 10.60 19.74
CA THR A 158 17.09 10.90 21.14
C THR A 158 15.90 11.47 21.94
N SER A 159 14.66 11.20 21.51
CA SER A 159 13.48 11.69 22.22
C SER A 159 13.43 11.23 23.67
N THR A 160 13.25 12.16 24.61
CA THR A 160 13.00 11.90 26.03
C THR A 160 11.51 11.87 26.38
N GLU A 161 10.66 12.27 25.43
CA GLU A 161 9.21 12.30 25.61
C GLU A 161 8.50 11.03 25.09
N ARG A 162 9.12 10.34 24.12
CA ARG A 162 8.60 9.07 23.58
C ARG A 162 8.82 7.93 24.57
N THR A 163 7.74 7.23 24.95
CA THR A 163 7.80 6.08 25.83
C THR A 163 8.39 4.84 25.17
N ALA A 164 8.76 3.83 25.95
CA ALA A 164 9.23 2.53 25.45
C ALA A 164 8.14 1.83 24.60
N GLU A 165 6.87 1.90 25.00
CA GLU A 165 5.75 1.32 24.24
C GLU A 165 5.55 2.04 22.90
N GLN A 166 5.64 3.36 22.86
CA GLN A 166 5.59 4.13 21.63
C GLN A 166 6.75 3.77 20.68
N THR A 167 7.96 3.56 21.24
CA THR A 167 9.12 3.10 20.47
C THR A 167 8.91 1.68 19.92
N SER A 168 8.36 0.77 20.73
CA SER A 168 7.98 -0.58 20.29
C SER A 168 6.97 -0.56 19.15
N THR A 169 5.95 0.28 19.26
CA THR A 169 4.92 0.45 18.21
C THR A 169 5.51 1.05 16.94
N ALA A 170 6.35 2.07 17.07
CA ALA A 170 7.07 2.68 15.95
C ALA A 170 7.94 1.66 15.23
N THR A 171 8.69 0.85 15.98
CA THR A 171 9.54 -0.23 15.42
C THR A 171 8.70 -1.28 14.70
N PHE A 172 7.59 -1.72 15.30
CA PHE A 172 6.71 -2.72 14.71
C PHE A 172 6.17 -2.28 13.33
N PHE A 173 5.76 -1.02 13.19
CA PHE A 173 5.23 -0.44 11.95
C PHE A 173 6.29 0.30 11.11
N SER A 174 7.58 0.07 11.33
CA SER A 174 8.64 0.54 10.42
C SER A 174 8.95 -0.46 9.29
N GLY A 175 8.48 -1.69 9.41
CA GLY A 175 8.68 -2.77 8.45
C GLY A 175 7.81 -2.66 7.20
N SER A 176 7.94 -3.67 6.34
CA SER A 176 7.19 -3.76 5.09
C SER A 176 5.71 -4.06 5.33
N ALA A 177 4.83 -3.12 4.99
CA ALA A 177 3.38 -3.34 5.01
C ALA A 177 2.96 -4.48 4.07
N LEU A 178 3.60 -4.62 2.90
CA LEU A 178 3.34 -5.72 1.97
C LEU A 178 3.49 -7.09 2.64
N VAL A 179 4.57 -7.31 3.37
CA VAL A 179 4.82 -8.58 4.07
C VAL A 179 3.81 -8.81 5.19
N GLN A 180 3.57 -7.77 6.01
CA GLN A 180 2.63 -7.82 7.12
C GLN A 180 1.22 -8.20 6.66
N TYR A 181 0.69 -7.50 5.67
CA TYR A 181 -0.68 -7.72 5.24
C TYR A 181 -0.86 -8.93 4.34
N ASN A 182 0.12 -9.32 3.52
CA ASN A 182 0.03 -10.59 2.80
C ASN A 182 -0.04 -11.79 3.77
N ALA A 183 0.66 -11.74 4.90
CA ALA A 183 0.52 -12.75 5.94
C ALA A 183 -0.88 -12.71 6.57
N ALA A 184 -1.36 -11.52 6.96
CA ALA A 184 -2.68 -11.35 7.56
C ALA A 184 -3.84 -11.72 6.61
N LEU A 185 -3.73 -11.42 5.31
CA LEU A 185 -4.75 -11.81 4.32
C LEU A 185 -4.81 -13.33 4.16
N ARG A 186 -3.67 -14.04 4.15
CA ARG A 186 -3.66 -15.51 4.15
C ARG A 186 -4.28 -16.09 5.41
N ASP A 187 -4.06 -15.44 6.56
CA ASP A 187 -4.73 -15.83 7.81
C ASP A 187 -6.26 -15.63 7.71
N GLN A 188 -6.73 -14.53 7.12
CA GLN A 188 -8.17 -14.31 6.88
C GLN A 188 -8.81 -15.38 5.99
N VAL A 189 -8.10 -15.92 5.00
CA VAL A 189 -8.60 -17.06 4.21
C VAL A 189 -8.89 -18.26 5.11
N THR A 190 -7.98 -18.55 6.03
CA THR A 190 -8.12 -19.69 6.96
C THR A 190 -9.21 -19.46 7.99
N VAL A 191 -9.19 -18.32 8.68
CA VAL A 191 -10.14 -17.97 9.76
C VAL A 191 -11.57 -17.88 9.24
N ARG A 192 -11.76 -17.39 8.03
CA ARG A 192 -13.09 -17.24 7.40
C ARG A 192 -13.51 -18.42 6.55
N HIS A 193 -12.68 -19.46 6.45
CA HIS A 193 -12.94 -20.65 5.63
C HIS A 193 -13.28 -20.30 4.17
N LEU A 194 -12.59 -19.29 3.59
CA LEU A 194 -12.84 -18.88 2.22
C LEU A 194 -12.42 -19.99 1.25
N ASP A 195 -13.25 -20.25 0.26
CA ASP A 195 -12.83 -21.08 -0.86
C ASP A 195 -11.85 -20.35 -1.77
N ILE A 196 -11.31 -21.03 -2.78
CA ILE A 196 -10.29 -20.46 -3.68
C ILE A 196 -10.83 -19.26 -4.49
N VAL A 197 -12.12 -19.23 -4.81
CA VAL A 197 -12.74 -18.16 -5.58
C VAL A 197 -12.91 -16.92 -4.72
N ASP A 198 -13.43 -17.07 -3.51
CA ASP A 198 -13.59 -15.99 -2.55
C ASP A 198 -12.24 -15.47 -2.06
N ALA A 199 -11.26 -16.34 -1.87
CA ALA A 199 -9.88 -15.94 -1.55
C ALA A 199 -9.28 -15.12 -2.70
N ALA A 200 -9.37 -15.58 -3.94
CA ALA A 200 -8.88 -14.83 -5.12
C ALA A 200 -9.59 -13.48 -5.28
N ARG A 201 -10.91 -13.44 -5.04
CA ARG A 201 -11.69 -12.20 -5.05
C ARG A 201 -11.22 -11.23 -3.96
N MET A 202 -10.98 -11.71 -2.74
CA MET A 202 -10.47 -10.89 -1.64
C MET A 202 -9.09 -10.30 -1.99
N PHE A 203 -8.14 -11.13 -2.42
CA PHE A 203 -6.81 -10.64 -2.80
C PHE A 203 -6.88 -9.64 -3.95
N ALA A 204 -7.64 -9.93 -5.02
CA ALA A 204 -7.80 -9.01 -6.13
C ALA A 204 -8.40 -7.67 -5.70
N ALA A 205 -9.47 -7.70 -4.89
CA ALA A 205 -10.12 -6.49 -4.40
C ALA A 205 -9.19 -5.63 -3.55
N ILE A 206 -8.45 -6.25 -2.63
CA ILE A 206 -7.53 -5.54 -1.74
C ILE A 206 -6.30 -5.03 -2.50
N ASP A 207 -5.59 -5.91 -3.23
CA ASP A 207 -4.32 -5.56 -3.86
C ASP A 207 -4.48 -4.53 -4.98
N MET A 208 -5.55 -4.63 -5.79
CA MET A 208 -5.82 -3.64 -6.83
C MET A 208 -6.23 -2.29 -6.22
N SER A 209 -7.01 -2.27 -5.14
CA SER A 209 -7.35 -1.03 -4.43
C SER A 209 -6.11 -0.39 -3.79
N VAL A 210 -5.22 -1.19 -3.21
CA VAL A 210 -3.94 -0.72 -2.65
C VAL A 210 -3.05 -0.14 -3.74
N ALA A 211 -2.93 -0.80 -4.89
CA ALA A 211 -2.16 -0.28 -6.02
C ALA A 211 -2.68 1.09 -6.47
N ASP A 212 -3.99 1.25 -6.58
CA ASP A 212 -4.60 2.53 -6.97
C ASP A 212 -4.44 3.62 -5.89
N ALA A 213 -4.50 3.24 -4.61
CA ALA A 213 -4.22 4.16 -3.50
C ALA A 213 -2.77 4.64 -3.55
N GLU A 214 -1.80 3.76 -3.81
CA GLU A 214 -0.40 4.14 -3.93
C GLU A 214 -0.13 5.00 -5.17
N ILE A 215 -0.76 4.72 -6.32
CA ILE A 215 -0.70 5.58 -7.51
C ILE A 215 -1.23 6.97 -7.17
N THR A 216 -2.38 7.07 -6.49
CA THR A 216 -2.97 8.35 -6.06
C THR A 216 -2.05 9.10 -5.09
N VAL A 217 -1.48 8.41 -4.11
CA VAL A 217 -0.52 8.98 -3.16
C VAL A 217 0.74 9.47 -3.86
N TRP A 218 1.33 8.67 -4.76
CA TRP A 218 2.52 9.09 -5.50
C TRP A 218 2.24 10.29 -6.41
N ARG A 219 1.05 10.34 -7.02
CA ARG A 219 0.61 11.52 -7.77
C ARG A 219 0.57 12.76 -6.90
N ALA A 220 -0.02 12.67 -5.72
CA ALA A 220 -0.06 13.77 -4.76
C ALA A 220 1.33 14.14 -4.23
N LYS A 221 2.19 13.15 -3.91
CA LYS A 221 3.60 13.38 -3.53
C LYS A 221 4.36 14.15 -4.61
N TYR A 222 4.21 13.77 -5.86
CA TYR A 222 4.88 14.44 -6.98
C TYR A 222 4.36 15.87 -7.18
N VAL A 223 3.04 16.05 -7.07
CA VAL A 223 2.38 17.35 -7.25
C VAL A 223 2.69 18.30 -6.09
N TYR A 224 2.59 17.88 -4.85
CA TYR A 224 2.84 18.75 -3.70
C TYR A 224 4.33 18.86 -3.38
N GLY A 225 5.10 17.78 -3.53
CA GLY A 225 6.54 17.79 -3.31
C GLY A 225 6.94 18.26 -1.91
N PHE A 226 6.18 17.91 -0.87
CA PHE A 226 6.35 18.47 0.47
C PHE A 226 7.57 17.89 1.19
N TRP A 227 8.30 18.71 1.90
CA TRP A 227 9.52 18.33 2.59
C TRP A 227 9.31 17.37 3.76
N ARG A 228 10.33 16.59 4.09
CA ARG A 228 10.31 15.65 5.23
C ARG A 228 10.57 16.36 6.55
N PRO A 229 10.10 15.79 7.69
CA PRO A 229 10.34 16.37 9.02
C PRO A 229 11.81 16.67 9.31
N ILE A 230 12.73 15.78 8.93
CA ILE A 230 14.16 16.03 9.09
C ILE A 230 14.60 17.33 8.39
N THR A 231 14.12 17.59 7.18
CA THR A 231 14.44 18.83 6.47
C THR A 231 13.72 20.03 7.09
N ALA A 232 12.45 19.88 7.43
CA ALA A 232 11.64 20.93 8.04
C ALA A 232 12.22 21.39 9.38
N ILE A 233 12.59 20.43 10.24
CA ILE A 233 13.08 20.74 11.59
C ILE A 233 14.50 21.34 11.55
N THR A 234 15.37 20.82 10.68
CA THR A 234 16.73 21.37 10.57
C THR A 234 16.79 22.75 9.92
N LEU A 235 15.77 23.14 9.14
CA LEU A 235 15.68 24.39 8.40
C LEU A 235 14.45 25.24 8.79
N ALA A 236 13.93 25.09 10.00
CA ALA A 236 12.71 25.77 10.43
C ALA A 236 12.85 27.32 10.44
N ASP A 237 14.06 27.84 10.54
CA ASP A 237 14.34 29.26 10.39
C ASP A 237 14.00 29.83 8.99
N THR A 238 13.73 28.95 8.01
CA THR A 238 13.39 29.34 6.64
C THR A 238 11.91 29.24 6.32
N ASP A 239 11.08 28.67 7.20
CA ASP A 239 9.66 28.39 6.92
C ASP A 239 8.73 29.60 7.12
N GLY A 240 9.24 30.66 7.72
CA GLY A 240 8.48 31.87 8.00
C GLY A 240 7.47 31.74 9.14
N ASN A 241 7.58 30.69 9.96
CA ASN A 241 6.69 30.41 11.09
C ASN A 241 7.43 30.67 12.42
N PRO A 242 7.07 31.69 13.18
CA PRO A 242 7.76 32.00 14.46
C PRO A 242 7.52 30.95 15.56
N ASP A 243 6.53 30.08 15.39
CA ASP A 243 6.17 29.04 16.37
C ASP A 243 6.85 27.68 16.09
N THR A 244 7.75 27.64 15.09
CA THR A 244 8.60 26.49 14.76
C THR A 244 10.06 26.86 14.98
N ALA A 245 10.74 26.15 15.88
CA ALA A 245 12.14 26.43 16.19
C ALA A 245 13.06 25.39 15.51
N PRO A 246 14.14 25.81 14.84
CA PRO A 246 15.07 24.89 14.19
C PRO A 246 15.80 24.02 15.24
N ASP A 247 16.18 22.83 14.78
CA ASP A 247 17.11 21.95 15.48
C ASP A 247 18.03 21.29 14.44
N PRO A 248 19.20 21.90 14.17
CA PRO A 248 20.14 21.38 13.16
C PRO A 248 20.66 19.98 13.44
N GLY A 249 20.61 19.54 14.72
CA GLY A 249 21.02 18.21 15.15
C GLY A 249 19.92 17.15 15.15
N TRP A 250 18.69 17.50 14.79
CA TRP A 250 17.57 16.56 14.84
C TRP A 250 17.72 15.43 13.83
N VAL A 251 17.56 14.20 14.33
CA VAL A 251 17.61 12.96 13.54
C VAL A 251 16.37 12.13 13.86
N PRO A 252 15.65 11.59 12.85
CA PRO A 252 14.50 10.73 13.10
C PRO A 252 14.92 9.38 13.71
N LEU A 253 13.96 8.69 14.34
CA LEU A 253 14.20 7.37 14.94
C LEU A 253 14.73 6.36 13.91
N PHE A 254 14.27 6.42 12.68
CA PHE A 254 14.72 5.59 11.57
C PHE A 254 15.03 6.45 10.33
N ASN A 255 15.82 5.91 9.40
CA ASN A 255 16.17 6.60 8.16
C ASN A 255 14.94 6.99 7.36
N THR A 256 14.85 8.27 7.00
CA THR A 256 13.75 8.81 6.23
C THR A 256 13.65 8.19 4.84
N PRO A 257 12.48 7.73 4.41
CA PRO A 257 12.27 7.25 3.04
C PRO A 257 12.53 8.35 2.00
N ASN A 258 13.16 7.98 0.89
CA ASN A 258 13.60 8.90 -0.17
C ASN A 258 12.48 9.28 -1.17
N TYR A 259 11.43 9.89 -0.68
CA TYR A 259 10.34 10.50 -1.47
C TYR A 259 9.62 11.58 -0.67
N PRO A 260 8.86 12.50 -1.33
CA PRO A 260 8.14 13.57 -0.66
C PRO A 260 7.24 13.08 0.48
N GLU A 261 7.10 13.94 1.49
CA GLU A 261 6.42 13.60 2.73
C GLU A 261 4.93 13.34 2.52
N TYR A 262 4.21 14.29 1.90
CA TYR A 262 2.75 14.36 1.87
C TYR A 262 2.15 13.80 0.57
N PRO A 263 1.08 13.02 0.68
CA PRO A 263 0.52 12.34 1.84
C PRO A 263 1.28 11.04 2.19
N SER A 264 0.95 10.37 3.30
CA SER A 264 1.64 9.16 3.77
C SER A 264 1.26 7.90 2.98
N GLY A 265 2.19 7.30 2.22
CA GLY A 265 1.95 6.04 1.52
C GLY A 265 1.63 4.89 2.47
N TYR A 266 2.40 4.76 3.54
CA TYR A 266 2.19 3.70 4.53
C TYR A 266 0.77 3.72 5.14
N ASN A 267 0.24 4.91 5.46
CA ASN A 267 -1.13 5.03 5.96
C ASN A 267 -2.18 4.78 4.88
N ALA A 268 -1.94 5.18 3.63
CA ALA A 268 -2.83 4.84 2.52
C ALA A 268 -2.93 3.34 2.32
N PHE A 269 -1.79 2.64 2.30
CA PHE A 269 -1.73 1.18 2.21
C PHE A 269 -2.56 0.51 3.32
N ASN A 270 -2.21 0.79 4.58
CA ASN A 270 -2.86 0.17 5.74
C ASN A 270 -4.36 0.46 5.79
N SER A 271 -4.74 1.70 5.50
CA SER A 271 -6.14 2.11 5.53
C SER A 271 -6.94 1.47 4.40
N THR A 272 -6.36 1.33 3.21
CA THR A 272 -7.02 0.64 2.08
C THR A 272 -7.29 -0.83 2.41
N VAL A 273 -6.32 -1.53 3.00
CA VAL A 273 -6.52 -2.94 3.42
C VAL A 273 -7.62 -3.03 4.48
N VAL A 274 -7.56 -2.20 5.52
CA VAL A 274 -8.54 -2.23 6.62
C VAL A 274 -9.94 -1.92 6.12
N HIS A 275 -10.13 -0.82 5.39
CA HIS A 275 -11.44 -0.44 4.86
C HIS A 275 -11.92 -1.41 3.77
N GLY A 276 -11.01 -1.91 2.94
CA GLY A 276 -11.32 -2.94 1.95
C GLY A 276 -11.88 -4.22 2.58
N LEU A 277 -11.23 -4.73 3.63
CA LEU A 277 -11.72 -5.91 4.35
C LEU A 277 -13.07 -5.63 5.05
N GLN A 278 -13.21 -4.46 5.68
CA GLN A 278 -14.47 -4.08 6.33
C GLN A 278 -15.63 -4.02 5.33
N ASN A 279 -15.41 -3.42 4.17
CA ASN A 279 -16.42 -3.33 3.13
C ASN A 279 -16.69 -4.68 2.45
N LEU A 280 -15.65 -5.47 2.16
CA LEU A 280 -15.80 -6.78 1.52
C LEU A 280 -16.60 -7.77 2.39
N PHE A 281 -16.33 -7.76 3.70
CA PHE A 281 -16.97 -8.67 4.64
C PHE A 281 -18.14 -8.06 5.42
N GLN A 282 -18.49 -6.81 5.12
CA GLN A 282 -19.58 -6.07 5.79
C GLN A 282 -19.47 -6.12 7.31
N THR A 283 -18.26 -5.94 7.86
CA THR A 283 -17.98 -6.04 9.29
C THR A 283 -17.01 -4.97 9.76
N ARG A 284 -17.16 -4.53 11.00
CA ARG A 284 -16.18 -3.66 11.67
C ARG A 284 -15.15 -4.45 12.51
N HIS A 285 -15.42 -5.74 12.75
CA HIS A 285 -14.54 -6.64 13.49
C HIS A 285 -13.67 -7.43 12.49
N LEU A 286 -12.36 -7.22 12.53
CA LEU A 286 -11.45 -7.77 11.53
C LEU A 286 -10.68 -9.00 12.01
N HIS A 287 -10.35 -9.09 13.32
CA HIS A 287 -9.50 -10.13 13.90
C HIS A 287 -8.19 -10.33 13.11
N LEU A 288 -7.46 -9.21 12.96
CA LEU A 288 -6.18 -9.22 12.23
C LEU A 288 -5.02 -9.57 13.15
N THR A 289 -4.21 -10.52 12.71
CA THR A 289 -2.92 -10.85 13.32
C THR A 289 -1.81 -10.32 12.43
N LEU A 290 -1.01 -9.39 12.93
CA LEU A 290 0.11 -8.79 12.22
C LEU A 290 1.43 -9.25 12.82
N ILE A 291 2.40 -9.49 11.95
CA ILE A 291 3.81 -9.75 12.28
C ILE A 291 4.66 -8.57 11.80
N SER A 292 5.90 -8.46 12.26
CA SER A 292 6.80 -7.40 11.81
C SER A 292 8.13 -7.95 11.32
N THR A 293 8.64 -7.37 10.23
CA THR A 293 9.97 -7.68 9.70
C THR A 293 11.08 -6.93 10.44
N THR A 294 10.73 -5.87 11.15
CA THR A 294 11.66 -5.02 11.93
C THR A 294 11.62 -5.27 13.43
N ALA A 295 10.66 -6.08 13.88
CA ALA A 295 10.57 -6.60 15.24
C ALA A 295 10.33 -8.12 15.17
N PRO A 296 11.34 -8.94 14.83
CA PRO A 296 11.17 -10.37 14.65
C PRO A 296 10.59 -11.04 15.91
N GLY A 297 9.59 -11.89 15.73
CA GLY A 297 8.87 -12.56 16.81
C GLY A 297 7.77 -11.73 17.47
N ALA A 298 7.71 -10.42 17.21
CA ALA A 298 6.61 -9.61 17.70
C ALA A 298 5.33 -9.88 16.88
N VAL A 299 4.22 -10.05 17.59
CA VAL A 299 2.89 -10.26 17.01
C VAL A 299 1.94 -9.27 17.66
N ARG A 300 1.08 -8.64 16.86
CA ARG A 300 0.00 -7.76 17.34
C ARG A 300 -1.34 -8.23 16.81
N HIS A 301 -2.35 -8.23 17.68
CA HIS A 301 -3.72 -8.62 17.35
C HIS A 301 -4.62 -7.39 17.39
N TYR A 302 -5.45 -7.24 16.36
CA TYR A 302 -6.39 -6.12 16.24
C TYR A 302 -7.78 -6.63 15.85
N ASP A 303 -8.74 -6.48 16.78
CA ASP A 303 -10.16 -6.72 16.50
C ASP A 303 -10.83 -5.51 15.87
N SER A 304 -10.26 -4.32 16.08
CA SER A 304 -10.77 -3.06 15.59
C SER A 304 -9.85 -2.45 14.53
N GLY A 305 -10.36 -2.25 13.32
CA GLY A 305 -9.65 -1.51 12.27
C GLY A 305 -9.30 -0.08 12.71
N ARG A 306 -10.16 0.56 13.51
CA ARG A 306 -9.88 1.90 14.05
C ARG A 306 -8.65 1.91 14.96
N ALA A 307 -8.53 0.92 15.86
CA ALA A 307 -7.40 0.83 16.77
C ALA A 307 -6.09 0.60 15.99
N LEU A 308 -6.11 -0.32 15.03
CA LEU A 308 -4.99 -0.57 14.15
C LEU A 308 -4.54 0.70 13.40
N LEU A 309 -5.47 1.39 12.74
CA LEU A 309 -5.14 2.61 11.98
C LEU A 309 -4.66 3.75 12.88
N GLN A 310 -5.11 3.82 14.13
CA GLN A 310 -4.58 4.80 15.09
C GLN A 310 -3.13 4.50 15.45
N ASP A 311 -2.79 3.23 15.70
CA ASP A 311 -1.41 2.82 15.96
C ASP A 311 -0.50 3.08 14.75
N VAL A 312 -0.98 2.83 13.54
CA VAL A 312 -0.23 3.11 12.31
C VAL A 312 0.05 4.61 12.16
N VAL A 313 -0.94 5.48 12.35
CA VAL A 313 -0.74 6.95 12.33
C VAL A 313 0.29 7.37 13.36
N ASN A 314 0.13 6.92 14.61
CA ASN A 314 1.04 7.25 15.69
C ASN A 314 2.46 6.75 15.41
N ALA A 315 2.62 5.53 14.92
CA ALA A 315 3.92 4.96 14.57
C ALA A 315 4.67 5.81 13.54
N ARG A 316 4.00 6.40 12.55
CA ARG A 316 4.68 7.23 11.54
C ARG A 316 5.18 8.55 12.12
N VAL A 317 4.44 9.15 13.04
CA VAL A 317 4.90 10.32 13.80
C VAL A 317 6.09 9.95 14.69
N TRP A 318 5.98 8.86 15.44
CA TRP A 318 7.03 8.39 16.34
C TRP A 318 8.30 7.89 15.64
N ASN A 319 8.18 7.46 14.39
CA ASN A 319 9.33 7.15 13.52
C ASN A 319 10.08 8.40 13.05
N GLY A 320 9.47 9.58 13.14
CA GLY A 320 10.01 10.82 12.59
C GLY A 320 9.83 10.96 11.07
N PHE A 321 8.85 10.24 10.47
CA PHE A 321 8.72 10.16 9.01
C PHE A 321 7.66 11.06 8.43
N HIS A 322 6.52 11.23 9.12
CA HIS A 322 5.35 11.93 8.62
C HIS A 322 4.76 12.86 9.66
N PHE A 323 4.37 14.04 9.22
CA PHE A 323 3.47 14.91 9.98
C PHE A 323 2.11 14.22 10.11
N ARG A 324 1.47 14.37 11.26
CA ARG A 324 0.17 13.73 11.54
C ARG A 324 -0.89 14.05 10.47
N SER A 325 -0.90 15.26 9.94
CA SER A 325 -1.82 15.67 8.87
C SER A 325 -1.67 14.86 7.59
N ALA A 326 -0.45 14.43 7.25
CA ALA A 326 -0.21 13.58 6.07
C ALA A 326 -0.77 12.17 6.26
N ASP A 327 -0.65 11.63 7.46
CA ASP A 327 -1.19 10.32 7.81
C ASP A 327 -2.71 10.31 7.79
N ILE A 328 -3.34 11.36 8.35
CA ILE A 328 -4.80 11.50 8.35
C ILE A 328 -5.34 11.69 6.94
N ALA A 329 -4.71 12.55 6.13
CA ALA A 329 -5.11 12.77 4.74
C ALA A 329 -5.07 11.47 3.91
N SER A 330 -4.08 10.62 4.16
CA SER A 330 -3.98 9.30 3.51
C SER A 330 -5.06 8.34 3.97
N ARG A 331 -5.40 8.34 5.26
CA ARG A 331 -6.48 7.51 5.78
C ARG A 331 -7.83 7.88 5.17
N ASP A 332 -8.10 9.17 5.05
CA ASP A 332 -9.36 9.68 4.49
C ASP A 332 -9.47 9.36 2.99
N LEU A 333 -8.40 9.55 2.22
CA LEU A 333 -8.30 9.15 0.81
C LEU A 333 -8.56 7.65 0.65
N ALA A 334 -7.87 6.82 1.42
CA ALA A 334 -7.95 5.37 1.33
C ALA A 334 -9.34 4.83 1.67
N SER A 335 -10.02 5.43 2.65
CA SER A 335 -11.39 5.09 3.02
C SER A 335 -12.35 5.32 1.86
N GLN A 336 -12.27 6.49 1.19
CA GLN A 336 -13.11 6.83 0.05
C GLN A 336 -12.81 5.91 -1.15
N LEU A 337 -11.54 5.66 -1.45
CA LEU A 337 -11.12 4.81 -2.56
C LEU A 337 -11.59 3.37 -2.35
N ALA A 338 -11.40 2.79 -1.17
CA ALA A 338 -11.81 1.42 -0.87
C ALA A 338 -13.33 1.24 -0.93
N ALA A 339 -14.10 2.21 -0.43
CA ALA A 339 -15.55 2.19 -0.53
C ALA A 339 -15.99 2.23 -1.99
N TRP A 340 -15.50 3.21 -2.76
CA TRP A 340 -15.84 3.36 -4.17
C TRP A 340 -15.47 2.11 -4.99
N THR A 341 -14.29 1.54 -4.77
CA THR A 341 -13.82 0.34 -5.48
C THR A 341 -14.77 -0.84 -5.26
N LEU A 342 -15.18 -1.08 -4.02
CA LEU A 342 -16.04 -2.22 -3.70
C LEU A 342 -17.50 -1.97 -4.07
N ASP A 343 -17.96 -0.73 -4.18
CA ASP A 343 -19.27 -0.39 -4.71
C ASP A 343 -19.38 -0.62 -6.24
N HIS A 344 -18.25 -0.51 -6.97
CA HIS A 344 -18.23 -0.61 -8.43
C HIS A 344 -17.70 -1.95 -8.95
N TYR A 345 -16.86 -2.64 -8.17
CA TYR A 345 -16.20 -3.88 -8.56
C TYR A 345 -16.30 -4.94 -7.46
N PHE A 346 -16.07 -6.18 -7.81
CA PHE A 346 -16.01 -7.31 -6.88
C PHE A 346 -17.32 -7.59 -6.11
N GLN A 347 -18.46 -7.10 -6.60
CA GLN A 347 -19.74 -7.38 -5.99
C GLN A 347 -20.12 -8.87 -6.11
N PRO A 348 -20.79 -9.47 -5.10
CA PRO A 348 -21.40 -10.80 -5.23
C PRO A 348 -22.38 -10.80 -6.41
N ARG A 349 -22.45 -11.91 -7.13
CA ARG A 349 -23.47 -12.14 -8.17
C ARG A 349 -24.54 -13.06 -7.66
#